data_a2d8427f4baa9e3cf8581d9751973f6c
#
_entry.id   a2d8427f4baa9e3cf8581d9751973f6c
#
_cell.length_a   1.000
_cell.length_b   1.000
_cell.length_c   1.000
_cell.angle_alpha   90.00
_cell.angle_beta   90.00
_cell.angle_gamma   90.00
#
_symmetry.space_group_name_H-M   'P 1'
#
loop_
_entity.id
_entity.type
_entity.pdbx_description
1 polymer ?
#
loop_
_entity_poly.entity_id
_entity_poly.type
_entity_poly.pdbx_seq_one_letter_code
_entity_poly.pdbx_strand_id
1 'polypeptide(L)'
;NRHAGVTFANFREYSELEGWMPQQRYSPTTVFSAHREKSSDAYLKASASELLAVYVLLREWVLFAFRDISSMRPSLKSLLLLLDVVDIVLTAATTRKPADHVEDIAARLDNAAFAYLQAFAHAHGRIEMRHKHHELTHLADQLRKDKRLLWCFTTERKHIIVKSVMQ
;
A
#
# COMPACT_ATOMS: atom_id res chain seq x y z
N ASN A 1 0.60 13.07 25.73
CA ASN A 1 -0.01 11.91 25.04
C ASN A 1 -1.13 12.34 24.06
N ARG A 2 -0.83 13.17 23.05
CA ARG A 2 -1.79 13.59 22.02
C ARG A 2 -2.06 12.53 20.94
N HIS A 3 -1.37 11.41 20.94
CA HIS A 3 -1.50 10.38 19.91
C HIS A 3 -2.38 9.19 20.31
N ALA A 4 -2.98 9.21 21.48
CA ALA A 4 -3.81 8.10 21.99
C ALA A 4 -5.20 7.99 21.34
N GLY A 5 -5.52 8.84 20.37
CA GLY A 5 -6.87 8.93 19.80
C GLY A 5 -6.97 8.86 18.27
N VAL A 6 -5.87 8.62 17.53
CA VAL A 6 -5.96 8.53 16.07
C VAL A 6 -6.39 7.12 15.66
N THR A 7 -7.61 7.02 15.15
CA THR A 7 -8.29 5.76 14.80
C THR A 7 -8.75 5.78 13.35
N PHE A 8 -9.15 4.65 12.81
CA PHE A 8 -9.81 4.59 11.50
C PHE A 8 -11.13 5.38 11.46
N ALA A 9 -11.79 5.62 12.62
CA ALA A 9 -12.93 6.52 12.70
C ALA A 9 -12.56 7.96 12.34
N ASN A 10 -11.42 8.45 12.83
CA ASN A 10 -10.90 9.78 12.46
C ASN A 10 -10.52 9.86 10.97
N PHE A 11 -10.04 8.76 10.38
CA PHE A 11 -9.77 8.72 8.95
C PHE A 11 -11.06 8.80 8.12
N ARG A 12 -12.12 8.12 8.53
CA ARG A 12 -13.44 8.23 7.86
C ARG A 12 -13.96 9.66 7.90
N GLU A 13 -13.96 10.27 9.07
CA GLU A 13 -14.35 11.68 9.26
C GLU A 13 -13.54 12.62 8.36
N TYR A 14 -12.21 12.47 8.35
CA TYR A 14 -11.33 13.23 7.44
C TYR A 14 -11.72 13.03 5.97
N SER A 15 -11.99 11.81 5.55
CA SER A 15 -12.33 11.49 4.16
C SER A 15 -13.68 12.07 3.71
N GLU A 16 -14.61 12.27 4.64
CA GLU A 16 -15.88 12.94 4.39
C GLU A 16 -15.71 14.45 4.21
N LEU A 17 -14.81 15.06 5.00
CA LEU A 17 -14.50 16.50 4.90
C LEU A 17 -13.78 16.85 3.60
N GLU A 18 -12.86 16.00 3.13
CA GLU A 18 -12.09 16.23 1.89
C GLU A 18 -12.88 15.95 0.61
N GLY A 19 -14.13 15.53 0.71
CA GLY A 19 -15.00 15.36 -0.44
C GLY A 19 -14.51 14.26 -1.40
N TRP A 20 -14.35 13.04 -0.91
CA TRP A 20 -13.99 11.89 -1.74
C TRP A 20 -14.86 11.80 -3.00
N MET A 21 -14.23 11.66 -4.15
CA MET A 21 -14.94 11.62 -5.43
C MET A 21 -15.96 10.46 -5.49
N PRO A 22 -17.27 10.73 -5.64
CA PRO A 22 -18.31 9.70 -5.64
C PRO A 22 -18.19 8.67 -6.77
N GLN A 23 -17.42 8.99 -7.80
CA GLN A 23 -17.22 8.15 -8.99
C GLN A 23 -16.24 6.99 -8.77
N GLN A 24 -15.51 6.96 -7.67
CA GLN A 24 -14.63 5.85 -7.39
C GLN A 24 -15.40 4.67 -6.79
N ARG A 25 -15.13 3.48 -7.33
CA ARG A 25 -15.79 2.22 -6.96
C ARG A 25 -15.69 1.89 -5.45
N TYR A 26 -14.64 2.36 -4.80
CA TYR A 26 -14.39 2.12 -3.38
C TYR A 26 -14.21 3.45 -2.67
N SER A 27 -14.97 3.65 -1.59
CA SER A 27 -14.83 4.82 -0.72
C SER A 27 -14.04 4.46 0.55
N PRO A 28 -13.34 5.42 1.16
CA PRO A 28 -12.68 5.22 2.45
C PRO A 28 -13.65 4.73 3.54
N THR A 29 -14.87 5.25 3.57
CA THR A 29 -15.91 4.86 4.53
C THR A 29 -16.32 3.39 4.37
N THR A 30 -16.30 2.86 3.15
CA THR A 30 -16.59 1.44 2.89
C THR A 30 -15.40 0.56 3.25
N VAL A 31 -14.18 0.96 2.84
CA VAL A 31 -12.95 0.18 3.07
C VAL A 31 -12.64 0.09 4.56
N PHE A 32 -12.76 1.21 5.28
CA PHE A 32 -12.49 1.30 6.72
C PHE A 32 -13.77 1.33 7.56
N SER A 33 -14.78 0.56 7.17
CA SER A 33 -16.03 0.50 7.92
C SER A 33 -15.85 -0.17 9.28
N ALA A 34 -16.64 0.25 10.28
CA ALA A 34 -16.58 -0.28 11.64
C ALA A 34 -16.82 -1.81 11.69
N HIS A 35 -17.57 -2.36 10.74
CA HIS A 35 -17.79 -3.81 10.64
C HIS A 35 -16.49 -4.55 10.26
N ARG A 36 -15.66 -3.97 9.41
CA ARG A 36 -14.37 -4.56 9.00
C ARG A 36 -13.29 -4.43 10.08
N GLU A 37 -13.39 -3.41 10.93
CA GLU A 37 -12.49 -3.17 12.09
C GLU A 37 -12.76 -4.12 13.26
N LYS A 38 -14.02 -4.53 13.45
CA LYS A 38 -14.45 -5.39 14.56
C LYS A 38 -14.10 -6.86 14.40
N SER A 39 -13.42 -7.25 13.34
CA SER A 39 -12.98 -8.63 13.21
C SER A 39 -11.85 -8.91 14.21
N SER A 40 -11.97 -10.01 14.94
CA SER A 40 -11.10 -10.45 16.04
C SER A 40 -9.61 -10.54 15.72
N ASP A 41 -9.23 -10.40 14.48
CA ASP A 41 -7.90 -10.76 13.99
C ASP A 41 -6.94 -9.57 13.84
N ALA A 42 -7.26 -8.39 14.36
CA ALA A 42 -6.44 -7.18 14.25
C ALA A 42 -6.05 -6.76 12.82
N TYR A 43 -6.65 -7.37 11.78
CA TYR A 43 -6.37 -7.10 10.37
C TYR A 43 -7.57 -6.42 9.71
N LEU A 44 -7.27 -5.41 8.88
CA LEU A 44 -8.25 -4.81 8.01
C LEU A 44 -8.65 -5.79 6.90
N LYS A 45 -9.92 -6.19 6.85
CA LYS A 45 -10.47 -7.03 5.77
C LYS A 45 -10.71 -6.19 4.51
N ALA A 46 -9.64 -5.86 3.80
CA ALA A 46 -9.71 -5.14 2.54
C ALA A 46 -8.89 -5.87 1.47
N SER A 47 -9.39 -5.86 0.23
CA SER A 47 -8.62 -6.34 -0.91
C SER A 47 -7.53 -5.33 -1.29
N ALA A 48 -6.50 -5.78 -1.99
CA ALA A 48 -5.46 -4.90 -2.49
C ALA A 48 -6.02 -3.79 -3.40
N SER A 49 -7.04 -4.09 -4.21
CA SER A 49 -7.70 -3.11 -5.08
C SER A 49 -8.44 -2.03 -4.28
N GLU A 50 -9.08 -2.39 -3.16
CA GLU A 50 -9.72 -1.43 -2.26
C GLU A 50 -8.70 -0.52 -1.59
N LEU A 51 -7.61 -1.09 -1.10
CA LEU A 51 -6.53 -0.31 -0.49
C LEU A 51 -5.86 0.63 -1.49
N LEU A 52 -5.59 0.16 -2.72
CA LEU A 52 -5.04 0.99 -3.78
C LEU A 52 -5.98 2.13 -4.21
N ALA A 53 -7.28 1.96 -4.09
CA ALA A 53 -8.22 3.03 -4.40
C ALA A 53 -8.17 4.19 -3.38
N VAL A 54 -7.77 3.91 -2.14
CA VAL A 54 -7.82 4.88 -1.05
C VAL A 54 -6.43 5.27 -0.49
N TYR A 55 -5.35 4.68 -1.01
CA TYR A 55 -4.02 4.83 -0.39
C TYR A 55 -3.48 6.26 -0.40
N VAL A 56 -3.77 7.03 -1.44
CA VAL A 56 -3.34 8.44 -1.54
C VAL A 56 -3.95 9.25 -0.42
N LEU A 57 -5.26 9.11 -0.21
CA LEU A 57 -5.95 9.82 0.87
C LEU A 57 -5.49 9.33 2.25
N LEU A 58 -5.22 8.03 2.39
CA LEU A 58 -4.67 7.47 3.62
C LEU A 58 -3.29 8.08 3.93
N ARG A 59 -2.44 8.26 2.91
CA ARG A 59 -1.14 8.93 3.05
C ARG A 59 -1.31 10.36 3.54
N GLU A 60 -2.15 11.15 2.85
CA GLU A 60 -2.40 12.55 3.19
C GLU A 60 -2.92 12.68 4.63
N TRP A 61 -3.86 11.81 5.00
CA TRP A 61 -4.37 11.79 6.35
C TRP A 61 -3.29 11.46 7.40
N VAL A 62 -2.44 10.47 7.16
CA VAL A 62 -1.35 10.13 8.08
C VAL A 62 -0.39 11.31 8.24
N LEU A 63 -0.02 11.96 7.13
CA LEU A 63 0.87 13.14 7.17
C LEU A 63 0.20 14.33 7.86
N PHE A 64 -1.11 14.53 7.67
CA PHE A 64 -1.87 15.57 8.35
C PHE A 64 -2.01 15.31 9.85
N ALA A 65 -2.38 14.08 10.24
CA ALA A 65 -2.59 13.72 11.63
C ALA A 65 -1.29 13.68 12.45
N PHE A 66 -0.17 13.35 11.80
CA PHE A 66 1.15 13.25 12.41
C PHE A 66 2.13 14.24 11.75
N ARG A 67 1.91 15.54 11.98
CA ARG A 67 2.74 16.63 11.40
C ARG A 67 4.23 16.52 11.73
N ASP A 68 4.58 15.89 12.83
CA ASP A 68 5.95 15.61 13.20
C ASP A 68 6.27 14.13 12.95
N ILE A 69 6.97 13.87 11.83
CA ILE A 69 7.39 12.52 11.43
C ILE A 69 8.32 11.88 12.46
N SER A 70 9.08 12.70 13.22
CA SER A 70 9.99 12.18 14.24
C SER A 70 9.25 11.51 15.40
N SER A 71 8.04 11.98 15.69
CA SER A 71 7.16 11.43 16.73
C SER A 71 6.27 10.27 16.27
N MET A 72 6.30 9.92 14.98
CA MET A 72 5.50 8.83 14.44
C MET A 72 5.90 7.47 15.03
N ARG A 73 4.90 6.66 15.31
CA ARG A 73 5.14 5.25 15.67
C ARG A 73 5.88 4.55 14.54
N PRO A 74 6.82 3.63 14.85
CA PRO A 74 7.56 2.88 13.83
C PRO A 74 6.66 2.22 12.78
N SER A 75 5.48 1.74 13.17
CA SER A 75 4.49 1.15 12.25
C SER A 75 3.95 2.13 11.23
N LEU A 76 3.73 3.41 11.60
CA LEU A 76 3.29 4.44 10.65
C LEU A 76 4.40 4.83 9.68
N LYS A 77 5.66 4.92 10.16
CA LYS A 77 6.82 5.11 9.28
C LYS A 77 6.94 3.98 8.27
N SER A 78 6.79 2.74 8.73
CA SER A 78 6.78 1.57 7.85
C SER A 78 5.66 1.64 6.82
N LEU A 79 4.45 2.08 7.21
CA LEU A 79 3.34 2.28 6.28
C LEU A 79 3.67 3.33 5.22
N LEU A 80 4.20 4.50 5.58
CA LEU A 80 4.55 5.54 4.61
C LEU A 80 5.59 5.04 3.60
N LEU A 81 6.62 4.32 4.06
CA LEU A 81 7.62 3.72 3.18
C LEU A 81 7.03 2.65 2.25
N LEU A 82 6.03 1.88 2.71
CA LEU A 82 5.29 0.99 1.82
C LEU A 82 4.54 1.77 0.74
N LEU A 83 3.92 2.89 1.09
CA LEU A 83 3.21 3.73 0.14
C LEU A 83 4.17 4.36 -0.89
N ASP A 84 5.43 4.65 -0.52
CA ASP A 84 6.47 5.07 -1.48
C ASP A 84 6.82 3.95 -2.47
N VAL A 85 6.92 2.71 -2.01
CA VAL A 85 7.08 1.55 -2.91
C VAL A 85 5.90 1.44 -3.87
N VAL A 86 4.67 1.59 -3.38
CA VAL A 86 3.46 1.56 -4.20
C VAL A 86 3.48 2.63 -5.28
N ASP A 87 3.87 3.87 -4.97
CA ASP A 87 3.97 4.95 -5.95
C ASP A 87 4.97 4.64 -7.07
N ILE A 88 6.14 4.10 -6.71
CA ILE A 88 7.16 3.72 -7.70
C ILE A 88 6.64 2.59 -8.60
N VAL A 89 5.99 1.58 -8.02
CA VAL A 89 5.39 0.46 -8.75
C VAL A 89 4.29 0.96 -9.71
N LEU A 90 3.40 1.83 -9.27
CA LEU A 90 2.34 2.40 -10.09
C LEU A 90 2.93 3.25 -11.23
N THR A 91 3.95 4.05 -10.93
CA THR A 91 4.66 4.85 -11.93
C THR A 91 5.34 3.95 -12.96
N ALA A 92 6.00 2.87 -12.55
CA ALA A 92 6.64 1.91 -13.43
C ALA A 92 5.63 1.21 -14.35
N ALA A 93 4.43 0.92 -13.82
CA ALA A 93 3.40 0.19 -14.55
C ALA A 93 2.65 1.03 -15.58
N THR A 94 2.51 2.34 -15.35
CA THR A 94 1.71 3.24 -16.20
C THR A 94 2.51 3.90 -17.32
N THR A 95 3.83 3.86 -17.26
CA THR A 95 4.67 4.61 -18.20
C THR A 95 5.43 3.66 -19.13
N ARG A 96 5.18 3.77 -20.46
CA ARG A 96 6.10 3.26 -21.47
C ARG A 96 7.34 4.15 -21.44
N LYS A 97 8.45 3.64 -20.94
CA LYS A 97 9.68 4.44 -20.77
C LYS A 97 10.81 3.91 -21.65
N PRO A 98 11.71 4.82 -22.13
CA PRO A 98 12.98 4.44 -22.70
C PRO A 98 13.81 3.58 -21.74
N ALA A 99 14.69 2.74 -22.27
CA ALA A 99 15.51 1.81 -21.48
C ALA A 99 16.29 2.47 -20.35
N ASP A 100 16.78 3.69 -20.55
CA ASP A 100 17.57 4.45 -19.58
C ASP A 100 16.77 4.81 -18.30
N HIS A 101 15.48 5.03 -18.44
CA HIS A 101 14.60 5.31 -17.29
C HIS A 101 14.24 4.06 -16.48
N VAL A 102 14.37 2.86 -17.07
CA VAL A 102 14.09 1.61 -16.37
C VAL A 102 15.07 1.38 -15.25
N GLU A 103 16.36 1.66 -15.47
CA GLU A 103 17.40 1.49 -14.46
C GLU A 103 17.21 2.46 -13.28
N ASP A 104 16.90 3.74 -13.57
CA ASP A 104 16.61 4.71 -12.53
C ASP A 104 15.42 4.30 -11.66
N ILE A 105 14.33 3.84 -12.28
CA ILE A 105 13.14 3.37 -11.55
C ILE A 105 13.48 2.11 -10.74
N ALA A 106 14.23 1.17 -11.33
CA ALA A 106 14.63 -0.05 -10.64
C ALA A 106 15.51 0.25 -9.42
N ALA A 107 16.49 1.14 -9.54
CA ALA A 107 17.32 1.57 -8.43
C ALA A 107 16.51 2.25 -7.33
N ARG A 108 15.56 3.12 -7.69
CA ARG A 108 14.64 3.75 -6.73
C ARG A 108 13.76 2.71 -6.04
N LEU A 109 13.28 1.69 -6.77
CA LEU A 109 12.46 0.61 -6.23
C LEU A 109 13.25 -0.25 -5.25
N ASP A 110 14.52 -0.59 -5.55
CA ASP A 110 15.41 -1.30 -4.64
C ASP A 110 15.58 -0.54 -3.32
N ASN A 111 15.91 0.75 -3.41
CA ASN A 111 16.12 1.59 -2.24
C ASN A 111 14.85 1.73 -1.38
N ALA A 112 13.70 1.95 -2.02
CA ALA A 112 12.43 2.09 -1.31
C ALA A 112 11.99 0.77 -0.67
N ALA A 113 12.10 -0.35 -1.38
CA ALA A 113 11.79 -1.68 -0.85
C ALA A 113 12.68 -2.02 0.35
N PHE A 114 13.99 -1.77 0.25
CA PHE A 114 14.92 -2.00 1.34
C PHE A 114 14.58 -1.16 2.58
N ALA A 115 14.34 0.15 2.39
CA ALA A 115 13.96 1.05 3.47
C ALA A 115 12.67 0.60 4.16
N TYR A 116 11.65 0.20 3.37
CA TYR A 116 10.42 -0.35 3.92
C TYR A 116 10.65 -1.63 4.72
N LEU A 117 11.40 -2.59 4.18
CA LEU A 117 11.65 -3.88 4.85
C LEU A 117 12.40 -3.70 6.17
N GLN A 118 13.37 -2.80 6.22
CA GLN A 118 14.05 -2.44 7.47
C GLN A 118 13.10 -1.82 8.49
N ALA A 119 12.28 -0.86 8.06
CA ALA A 119 11.31 -0.20 8.93
C ALA A 119 10.24 -1.18 9.43
N PHE A 120 9.78 -2.10 8.56
CA PHE A 120 8.83 -3.14 8.94
C PHE A 120 9.44 -4.09 9.98
N ALA A 121 10.64 -4.59 9.75
CA ALA A 121 11.33 -5.47 10.70
C ALA A 121 11.58 -4.78 12.05
N HIS A 122 11.88 -3.48 12.03
CA HIS A 122 12.03 -2.69 13.27
C HIS A 122 10.70 -2.50 14.01
N ALA A 123 9.62 -2.23 13.27
CA ALA A 123 8.31 -1.95 13.86
C ALA A 123 7.58 -3.19 14.37
N HIS A 124 7.69 -4.32 13.68
CA HIS A 124 6.87 -5.51 13.89
C HIS A 124 7.69 -6.76 14.25
N GLY A 125 9.01 -6.69 14.09
CA GLY A 125 9.91 -7.84 14.28
C GLY A 125 10.07 -8.69 13.01
N ARG A 126 11.23 -9.34 12.88
CA ARG A 126 11.55 -10.17 11.70
C ARG A 126 10.63 -11.39 11.55
N ILE A 127 10.08 -11.89 12.65
CA ILE A 127 9.18 -13.05 12.65
C ILE A 127 7.85 -12.77 11.92
N GLU A 128 7.45 -11.50 11.86
CA GLU A 128 6.23 -11.08 11.14
C GLU A 128 6.46 -10.91 9.62
N MET A 129 7.70 -11.02 9.16
CA MET A 129 7.99 -10.97 7.73
C MET A 129 7.43 -12.21 7.04
N ARG A 130 6.61 -11.99 6.00
CA ARG A 130 5.95 -13.04 5.20
C ARG A 130 6.67 -13.19 3.86
N HIS A 131 6.36 -14.26 3.14
CA HIS A 131 6.89 -14.51 1.79
C HIS A 131 6.76 -13.31 0.84
N LYS A 132 5.63 -12.58 0.91
CA LYS A 132 5.42 -11.36 0.11
C LYS A 132 6.43 -10.25 0.37
N HIS A 133 7.00 -10.16 1.57
CA HIS A 133 8.08 -9.21 1.85
C HIS A 133 9.37 -9.61 1.12
N HIS A 134 9.64 -10.90 1.00
CA HIS A 134 10.75 -11.39 0.19
C HIS A 134 10.54 -11.12 -1.31
N GLU A 135 9.32 -11.28 -1.82
CA GLU A 135 9.00 -10.99 -3.22
C GLU A 135 9.28 -9.53 -3.60
N LEU A 136 9.15 -8.58 -2.68
CA LEU A 136 9.48 -7.17 -2.92
C LEU A 136 10.95 -6.97 -3.33
N THR A 137 11.87 -7.79 -2.83
CA THR A 137 13.30 -7.69 -3.16
C THR A 137 13.60 -8.08 -4.61
N HIS A 138 12.69 -8.74 -5.30
CA HIS A 138 12.85 -9.16 -6.69
C HIS A 138 12.16 -8.25 -7.71
N LEU A 139 11.38 -7.27 -7.26
CA LEU A 139 10.63 -6.40 -8.18
C LEU A 139 11.53 -5.56 -9.07
N ALA A 140 12.62 -5.03 -8.53
CA ALA A 140 13.56 -4.24 -9.31
C ALA A 140 14.31 -5.09 -10.35
N ASP A 141 14.72 -6.30 -10.00
CA ASP A 141 15.35 -7.23 -10.93
C ASP A 141 14.37 -7.66 -12.03
N GLN A 142 13.10 -7.91 -11.68
CA GLN A 142 12.06 -8.17 -12.65
C GLN A 142 11.88 -6.99 -13.62
N LEU A 143 11.86 -5.76 -13.08
CA LEU A 143 11.76 -4.56 -13.90
C LEU A 143 12.94 -4.40 -14.85
N ARG A 144 14.19 -4.67 -14.39
CA ARG A 144 15.40 -4.66 -15.22
C ARG A 144 15.34 -5.70 -16.35
N LYS A 145 14.91 -6.92 -16.00
CA LYS A 145 14.84 -8.05 -16.92
C LYS A 145 13.74 -7.89 -17.97
N ASP A 146 12.52 -7.63 -17.51
CA ASP A 146 11.32 -7.69 -18.36
C ASP A 146 10.92 -6.33 -18.92
N LYS A 147 11.63 -5.25 -18.49
CA LYS A 147 11.33 -3.84 -18.82
C LYS A 147 9.91 -3.41 -18.43
N ARG A 148 9.25 -4.22 -17.60
CA ARG A 148 7.91 -3.99 -17.08
C ARG A 148 7.70 -4.77 -15.78
N LEU A 149 6.84 -4.27 -14.92
CA LEU A 149 6.35 -5.05 -13.80
C LEU A 149 5.10 -5.84 -14.23
N LEU A 150 5.11 -7.13 -13.95
CA LEU A 150 3.94 -7.97 -14.18
C LEU A 150 2.91 -7.66 -13.08
N TRP A 151 1.75 -7.15 -13.49
CA TRP A 151 0.65 -6.87 -12.56
C TRP A 151 0.05 -8.17 -12.04
N CYS A 152 0.26 -8.49 -10.78
CA CYS A 152 -0.39 -9.62 -10.12
C CYS A 152 -1.93 -9.51 -10.13
N PHE A 153 -2.48 -8.30 -10.22
CA PHE A 153 -3.93 -8.07 -10.36
C PHE A 153 -4.56 -8.70 -11.61
N THR A 154 -3.81 -8.85 -12.70
CA THR A 154 -4.29 -9.58 -13.89
C THR A 154 -4.41 -11.07 -13.60
N THR A 155 -3.56 -11.62 -12.78
CA THR A 155 -3.59 -13.04 -12.39
C THR A 155 -4.73 -13.29 -11.38
N GLU A 156 -4.93 -12.42 -10.40
CA GLU A 156 -6.06 -12.53 -9.46
C GLU A 156 -7.41 -12.43 -10.17
N ARG A 157 -7.58 -11.53 -11.15
CA ARG A 157 -8.80 -11.47 -11.97
C ARG A 157 -9.04 -12.75 -12.76
N LYS A 158 -8.00 -13.36 -13.33
CA LYS A 158 -8.12 -14.65 -14.03
C LYS A 158 -8.53 -15.78 -13.09
N HIS A 159 -8.00 -15.82 -11.86
CA HIS A 159 -8.40 -16.79 -10.85
C HIS A 159 -9.86 -16.64 -10.42
N ILE A 160 -10.36 -15.41 -10.29
CA ILE A 160 -11.77 -15.16 -9.97
C ILE A 160 -12.68 -15.64 -11.10
N ILE A 161 -12.32 -15.35 -12.37
CA ILE A 161 -13.08 -15.82 -13.54
C ILE A 161 -13.08 -17.34 -13.62
N VAL A 162 -11.93 -18.00 -13.46
CA VAL A 162 -11.84 -19.47 -13.50
C VAL A 162 -12.69 -20.09 -12.40
N LYS A 163 -12.65 -19.57 -11.17
CA LYS A 163 -13.51 -20.06 -10.07
C LYS A 163 -14.99 -19.87 -10.33
N SER A 164 -15.40 -18.78 -11.00
CA SER A 164 -16.82 -18.56 -11.33
C SER A 164 -17.36 -19.43 -12.48
N VAL A 165 -16.47 -19.99 -13.31
CA VAL A 165 -16.84 -20.90 -14.41
C VAL A 165 -16.85 -22.36 -13.94
N MET A 166 -16.14 -22.69 -12.84
CA MET A 166 -16.05 -24.06 -12.31
C MET A 166 -17.06 -24.37 -11.19
N GLN A 167 -17.94 -23.44 -10.85
CA GLN A 167 -19.10 -23.61 -9.96
C GLN A 167 -20.39 -23.71 -10.77
#